data_37e1a7807eedef3ea92f9d12adaa36ef
#
_entry.id   37e1a7807eedef3ea92f9d12adaa36ef
#
_cell.length_a   1.000
_cell.length_b   1.000
_cell.length_c   1.000
_cell.angle_alpha   90.00
_cell.angle_beta   90.00
_cell.angle_gamma   90.00
#
_symmetry.space_group_name_H-M   'P 1'
#
loop_
_entity.id
_entity.type
_entity.pdbx_description
1 polymer ?
#
loop_
_entity_poly.entity_id
_entity_poly.type
_entity_poly.pdbx_seq_one_letter_code
_entity_poly.pdbx_strand_id
1 'polypeptide(L)'
;MKTKKSFLWLAFLILATIWILVRHNQQVGYYSVKGLVFGTVYKITYQHDGDLKPEIEAELKRFDQSLSPFNDSSVISRVNRNEELVTDSFFQKCFHRSMEISRETKGAFDITVAPLANAWGFGFKKGAFPDSLMIDSLLQITGYEKVKMDNGKVIKQDPRTMLSCSAVAKGYSVDVIAQLLDRKGIKNYMVDIGGEVVVKGKNPSKGLWRIGINKPIDDSLAVNQDLQTILEITDLGLATSGNYRNYYYKDGKKYAHTIDPRTGYPVQHNILSSTVIAKDCMTADALATAFMVMGLEEAEAFCKADTTIDAYFIYSGEDGEFKTYYTEGMKKYITT
;
A
#
# COMPACT_ATOMS: atom_id res chain seq x y z
N MET A 1 -43.02 -34.21 44.42
CA MET A 1 -41.70 -33.52 44.29
C MET A 1 -41.03 -33.66 42.93
N LYS A 2 -41.23 -34.72 42.15
CA LYS A 2 -40.59 -34.93 40.80
C LYS A 2 -41.06 -33.92 39.73
N THR A 3 -42.36 -33.52 39.71
CA THR A 3 -42.92 -32.62 38.71
C THR A 3 -42.43 -31.16 38.78
N LYS A 4 -42.16 -30.60 39.98
CA LYS A 4 -41.61 -29.24 40.13
C LYS A 4 -40.15 -29.13 39.63
N LYS A 5 -39.31 -30.17 39.80
CA LYS A 5 -37.95 -30.19 39.28
C LYS A 5 -37.96 -30.26 37.73
N SER A 6 -38.85 -31.03 37.12
CA SER A 6 -38.99 -31.14 35.67
C SER A 6 -39.42 -29.83 35.02
N PHE A 7 -40.33 -29.04 35.68
CA PHE A 7 -40.76 -27.75 35.20
C PHE A 7 -39.65 -26.69 35.25
N LEU A 8 -38.82 -26.70 36.30
CA LEU A 8 -37.66 -25.82 36.43
C LEU A 8 -36.61 -26.08 35.33
N TRP A 9 -36.35 -27.36 35.00
CA TRP A 9 -35.44 -27.74 33.90
C TRP A 9 -35.96 -27.31 32.54
N LEU A 10 -37.28 -27.44 32.29
CA LEU A 10 -37.91 -26.99 31.06
C LEU A 10 -37.83 -25.47 30.91
N ALA A 11 -38.09 -24.72 31.94
CA ALA A 11 -37.97 -23.26 31.96
C ALA A 11 -36.52 -22.81 31.70
N PHE A 12 -35.55 -23.47 32.31
CA PHE A 12 -34.12 -23.20 32.07
C PHE A 12 -33.73 -23.49 30.62
N LEU A 13 -34.16 -24.59 30.01
CA LEU A 13 -33.92 -24.91 28.61
C LEU A 13 -34.53 -23.88 27.68
N ILE A 14 -35.76 -23.44 27.95
CA ILE A 14 -36.43 -22.39 27.15
C ILE A 14 -35.64 -21.07 27.25
N LEU A 15 -35.25 -20.66 28.45
CA LEU A 15 -34.48 -19.43 28.64
C LEU A 15 -33.08 -19.52 28.00
N ALA A 16 -32.42 -20.66 28.11
CA ALA A 16 -31.14 -20.92 27.45
C ALA A 16 -31.28 -20.89 25.91
N THR A 17 -32.33 -21.49 25.37
CA THR A 17 -32.64 -21.48 23.96
C THR A 17 -32.94 -20.07 23.46
N ILE A 18 -33.77 -19.31 24.18
CA ILE A 18 -34.06 -17.90 23.87
C ILE A 18 -32.76 -17.08 23.95
N TRP A 19 -31.95 -17.25 24.96
CA TRP A 19 -30.66 -16.56 25.08
C TRP A 19 -29.71 -16.88 23.93
N ILE A 20 -29.62 -18.17 23.52
CA ILE A 20 -28.81 -18.60 22.35
C ILE A 20 -29.38 -17.99 21.07
N LEU A 21 -30.70 -18.00 20.85
CA LEU A 21 -31.36 -17.42 19.69
C LEU A 21 -31.17 -15.91 19.61
N VAL A 22 -31.33 -15.20 20.74
CA VAL A 22 -31.07 -13.76 20.82
C VAL A 22 -29.61 -13.44 20.54
N ARG A 23 -28.69 -14.21 21.11
CA ARG A 23 -27.25 -14.04 20.88
C ARG A 23 -26.84 -14.41 19.44
N HIS A 24 -27.50 -15.38 18.84
CA HIS A 24 -27.26 -15.77 17.45
C HIS A 24 -27.83 -14.71 16.48
N ASN A 25 -28.96 -14.12 16.80
CA ASN A 25 -29.60 -13.05 16.01
C ASN A 25 -28.89 -11.68 16.16
N GLN A 26 -27.97 -11.53 17.15
CA GLN A 26 -27.14 -10.34 17.36
C GLN A 26 -25.76 -10.44 16.66
N GLN A 27 -25.50 -11.47 15.85
CA GLN A 27 -24.30 -11.49 15.04
C GLN A 27 -24.40 -10.47 13.92
N VAL A 28 -23.79 -9.31 14.13
CA VAL A 28 -23.62 -8.27 13.12
C VAL A 28 -23.03 -8.88 11.86
N GLY A 29 -23.69 -8.70 10.73
CA GLY A 29 -23.29 -9.23 9.43
C GLY A 29 -22.05 -8.50 8.86
N TYR A 30 -21.57 -8.99 7.72
CA TYR A 30 -20.53 -8.29 6.97
C TYR A 30 -21.15 -7.50 5.82
N TYR A 31 -20.72 -6.25 5.68
CA TYR A 31 -20.95 -5.41 4.52
C TYR A 31 -19.73 -5.42 3.62
N SER A 32 -19.95 -5.28 2.31
CA SER A 32 -18.88 -5.09 1.34
C SER A 32 -19.26 -3.92 0.41
N VAL A 33 -18.40 -2.89 0.41
CA VAL A 33 -18.55 -1.72 -0.45
C VAL A 33 -17.44 -1.69 -1.49
N LYS A 34 -17.75 -1.17 -2.68
CA LYS A 34 -16.82 -1.06 -3.81
C LYS A 34 -16.98 0.28 -4.49
N GLY A 35 -15.93 0.75 -5.13
CA GLY A 35 -15.95 1.96 -5.95
C GLY A 35 -14.61 2.20 -6.65
N LEU A 36 -14.47 3.40 -7.22
CA LEU A 36 -13.26 3.86 -7.91
C LEU A 36 -12.64 4.99 -7.09
N VAL A 37 -11.32 4.96 -6.92
CA VAL A 37 -10.54 6.01 -6.26
C VAL A 37 -9.09 5.98 -6.77
N PHE A 38 -8.43 7.12 -6.89
CA PHE A 38 -7.02 7.23 -7.29
C PHE A 38 -6.65 6.48 -8.59
N GLY A 39 -7.59 6.42 -9.54
CA GLY A 39 -7.42 5.68 -10.81
C GLY A 39 -7.49 4.16 -10.68
N THR A 40 -7.91 3.62 -9.54
CA THR A 40 -8.05 2.19 -9.29
C THR A 40 -9.36 1.84 -8.59
N VAL A 41 -9.59 0.55 -8.34
CA VAL A 41 -10.77 0.02 -7.63
C VAL A 41 -10.45 -0.11 -6.14
N TYR A 42 -11.43 0.21 -5.29
CA TYR A 42 -11.40 -0.21 -3.89
C TYR A 42 -12.48 -1.26 -3.60
N LYS A 43 -12.17 -2.15 -2.66
CA LYS A 43 -13.11 -3.11 -2.05
C LYS A 43 -12.87 -3.15 -0.55
N ILE A 44 -13.88 -2.78 0.23
CA ILE A 44 -13.80 -2.74 1.69
C ILE A 44 -14.89 -3.65 2.25
N THR A 45 -14.47 -4.65 3.03
CA THR A 45 -15.38 -5.60 3.71
C THR A 45 -15.21 -5.42 5.21
N TYR A 46 -16.31 -5.20 5.94
CA TYR A 46 -16.29 -4.92 7.37
C TYR A 46 -17.52 -5.50 8.07
N GLN A 47 -17.35 -5.89 9.33
CA GLN A 47 -18.45 -6.41 10.15
C GLN A 47 -19.16 -5.25 10.86
N HIS A 48 -20.33 -4.86 10.34
CA HIS A 48 -21.14 -3.76 10.86
C HIS A 48 -22.59 -3.92 10.40
N ASP A 49 -23.54 -3.28 11.06
CA ASP A 49 -24.97 -3.35 10.75
C ASP A 49 -25.47 -2.20 9.85
N GLY A 50 -24.56 -1.32 9.39
CA GLY A 50 -24.87 -0.17 8.53
C GLY A 50 -23.90 -0.01 7.36
N ASP A 51 -24.36 0.69 6.32
CA ASP A 51 -23.56 1.08 5.16
C ASP A 51 -22.71 2.32 5.50
N LEU A 52 -21.38 2.13 5.47
CA LEU A 52 -20.39 3.20 5.72
C LEU A 52 -19.81 3.77 4.42
N LYS A 53 -20.35 3.40 3.26
CA LYS A 53 -19.82 3.87 1.97
C LYS A 53 -19.73 5.40 1.87
N PRO A 54 -20.75 6.19 2.26
CA PRO A 54 -20.66 7.65 2.18
C PRO A 54 -19.51 8.23 3.02
N GLU A 55 -19.26 7.68 4.21
CA GLU A 55 -18.20 8.15 5.10
C GLU A 55 -16.82 7.74 4.60
N ILE A 56 -16.70 6.52 4.07
CA ILE A 56 -15.48 6.02 3.43
C ILE A 56 -15.12 6.91 2.23
N GLU A 57 -16.08 7.19 1.34
CA GLU A 57 -15.83 8.03 0.16
C GLU A 57 -15.50 9.48 0.53
N ALA A 58 -16.13 10.02 1.58
CA ALA A 58 -15.80 11.35 2.09
C ALA A 58 -14.36 11.42 2.62
N GLU A 59 -13.89 10.40 3.35
CA GLU A 59 -12.52 10.35 3.86
C GLU A 59 -11.49 10.16 2.74
N LEU A 60 -11.78 9.30 1.75
CA LEU A 60 -10.94 9.14 0.55
C LEU A 60 -10.84 10.44 -0.26
N LYS A 61 -11.93 11.20 -0.38
CA LYS A 61 -11.93 12.52 -1.03
C LYS A 61 -11.06 13.53 -0.28
N ARG A 62 -11.13 13.55 1.05
CA ARG A 62 -10.26 14.42 1.87
C ARG A 62 -8.79 14.04 1.69
N PHE A 63 -8.49 12.74 1.62
CA PHE A 63 -7.15 12.24 1.35
C PHE A 63 -6.63 12.66 -0.04
N ASP A 64 -7.48 12.57 -1.08
CA ASP A 64 -7.15 13.03 -2.43
C ASP A 64 -6.81 14.52 -2.47
N GLN A 65 -7.56 15.35 -1.73
CA GLN A 65 -7.30 16.78 -1.61
C GLN A 65 -5.96 17.10 -0.95
N SER A 66 -5.38 16.18 -0.19
CA SER A 66 -4.06 16.32 0.42
C SER A 66 -2.93 15.83 -0.50
N LEU A 67 -2.99 14.61 -0.99
CA LEU A 67 -1.84 13.87 -1.50
C LEU A 67 -1.89 13.54 -3.00
N SER A 68 -2.96 13.85 -3.72
CA SER A 68 -3.06 13.57 -5.15
C SER A 68 -2.26 14.58 -5.98
N PRO A 69 -1.21 14.17 -6.72
CA PRO A 69 -0.48 15.06 -7.63
C PRO A 69 -1.26 15.36 -8.92
N PHE A 70 -2.40 14.68 -9.15
CA PHE A 70 -3.30 14.88 -10.28
C PHE A 70 -4.43 15.87 -9.97
N ASN A 71 -4.55 16.31 -8.72
CA ASN A 71 -5.47 17.35 -8.28
C ASN A 71 -4.71 18.64 -8.07
N ASP A 72 -4.89 19.62 -8.95
CA ASP A 72 -4.16 20.91 -8.91
C ASP A 72 -4.37 21.69 -7.61
N SER A 73 -5.50 21.49 -6.93
CA SER A 73 -5.82 22.15 -5.66
C SER A 73 -5.31 21.40 -4.42
N SER A 74 -4.74 20.21 -4.59
CA SER A 74 -4.22 19.39 -3.48
C SER A 74 -3.04 20.07 -2.78
N VAL A 75 -2.83 19.68 -1.52
CA VAL A 75 -1.70 20.21 -0.73
C VAL A 75 -0.36 19.89 -1.41
N ILE A 76 -0.15 18.66 -1.89
CA ILE A 76 1.10 18.29 -2.58
C ILE A 76 1.31 19.09 -3.87
N SER A 77 0.26 19.35 -4.66
CA SER A 77 0.36 20.15 -5.89
C SER A 77 0.72 21.60 -5.59
N ARG A 78 0.16 22.19 -4.54
CA ARG A 78 0.49 23.54 -4.06
C ARG A 78 1.92 23.61 -3.52
N VAL A 79 2.38 22.63 -2.74
CA VAL A 79 3.77 22.49 -2.31
C VAL A 79 4.71 22.41 -3.52
N ASN A 80 4.34 21.65 -4.55
CA ASN A 80 5.13 21.52 -5.76
C ASN A 80 5.22 22.82 -6.59
N ARG A 81 4.22 23.68 -6.49
CA ARG A 81 4.25 25.05 -7.09
C ARG A 81 4.92 26.09 -6.20
N ASN A 82 5.51 25.67 -5.07
CA ASN A 82 6.14 26.55 -4.09
C ASN A 82 5.19 27.60 -3.47
N GLU A 83 3.91 27.27 -3.36
CA GLU A 83 2.97 28.12 -2.64
C GLU A 83 3.30 28.08 -1.14
N GLU A 84 3.22 29.24 -0.49
CA GLU A 84 3.41 29.31 0.95
C GLU A 84 2.15 28.81 1.66
N LEU A 85 2.23 27.65 2.31
CA LEU A 85 1.13 27.07 3.08
C LEU A 85 1.64 26.24 4.24
N VAL A 86 0.83 26.16 5.29
CA VAL A 86 0.94 25.11 6.32
C VAL A 86 0.20 23.88 5.81
N THR A 87 0.91 22.76 5.71
CA THR A 87 0.36 21.52 5.19
C THR A 87 -0.59 20.87 6.19
N ASP A 88 -1.51 20.03 5.71
CA ASP A 88 -2.45 19.30 6.56
C ASP A 88 -1.83 18.07 7.22
N SER A 89 -2.59 17.43 8.11
CA SER A 89 -2.13 16.26 8.87
C SER A 89 -1.85 15.02 8.00
N PHE A 90 -2.56 14.84 6.87
CA PHE A 90 -2.29 13.73 5.96
C PHE A 90 -0.94 13.93 5.28
N PHE A 91 -0.69 15.13 4.75
CA PHE A 91 0.59 15.45 4.13
C PHE A 91 1.75 15.34 5.12
N GLN A 92 1.62 15.95 6.32
CA GLN A 92 2.68 15.91 7.33
C GLN A 92 3.05 14.48 7.74
N LYS A 93 2.05 13.61 8.00
CA LYS A 93 2.28 12.22 8.36
C LYS A 93 2.94 11.44 7.22
N CYS A 94 2.47 11.62 5.98
CA CYS A 94 3.06 11.01 4.79
C CYS A 94 4.52 11.48 4.61
N PHE A 95 4.79 12.78 4.71
CA PHE A 95 6.12 13.34 4.58
C PHE A 95 7.08 12.78 5.61
N HIS A 96 6.72 12.80 6.90
CA HIS A 96 7.60 12.31 7.98
C HIS A 96 7.93 10.83 7.80
N ARG A 97 6.94 9.97 7.56
CA ARG A 97 7.21 8.53 7.35
C ARG A 97 8.05 8.29 6.09
N SER A 98 7.79 9.04 5.03
CA SER A 98 8.61 8.98 3.81
C SER A 98 10.07 9.32 4.07
N MET A 99 10.33 10.37 4.85
CA MET A 99 11.70 10.78 5.21
C MET A 99 12.41 9.75 6.09
N GLU A 100 11.68 9.04 6.96
CA GLU A 100 12.22 7.92 7.75
C GLU A 100 12.62 6.78 6.82
N ILE A 101 11.70 6.32 5.95
CA ILE A 101 11.97 5.23 5.01
C ILE A 101 13.09 5.60 4.03
N SER A 102 13.16 6.85 3.56
CA SER A 102 14.26 7.30 2.71
C SER A 102 15.62 7.14 3.39
N ARG A 103 15.72 7.46 4.69
CA ARG A 103 16.95 7.25 5.47
C ARG A 103 17.25 5.76 5.67
N GLU A 104 16.25 4.97 6.07
CA GLU A 104 16.36 3.53 6.30
C GLU A 104 16.84 2.80 5.03
N THR A 105 16.32 3.23 3.86
CA THR A 105 16.62 2.64 2.54
C THR A 105 17.77 3.33 1.80
N LYS A 106 18.48 4.26 2.45
CA LYS A 106 19.61 5.03 1.87
C LYS A 106 19.25 5.67 0.51
N GLY A 107 18.03 6.21 0.39
CA GLY A 107 17.54 6.87 -0.79
C GLY A 107 17.00 5.95 -1.89
N ALA A 108 16.92 4.64 -1.68
CA ALA A 108 16.25 3.75 -2.64
C ALA A 108 14.73 4.07 -2.72
N PHE A 109 14.11 4.46 -1.62
CA PHE A 109 12.84 5.15 -1.61
C PHE A 109 13.07 6.66 -1.40
N ASP A 110 12.53 7.50 -2.27
CA ASP A 110 12.67 8.95 -2.16
C ASP A 110 11.47 9.68 -2.78
N ILE A 111 10.76 10.47 -1.97
CA ILE A 111 9.60 11.24 -2.44
C ILE A 111 9.99 12.42 -3.34
N THR A 112 11.26 12.78 -3.43
CA THR A 112 11.75 13.84 -4.33
C THR A 112 12.02 13.34 -5.75
N VAL A 113 11.75 12.07 -6.05
CA VAL A 113 11.96 11.41 -7.36
C VAL A 113 11.09 11.99 -8.49
N ALA A 114 10.09 12.81 -8.18
CA ALA A 114 9.11 13.30 -9.15
C ALA A 114 9.72 13.95 -10.40
N PRO A 115 10.76 14.79 -10.37
CA PRO A 115 11.39 15.35 -11.56
C PRO A 115 11.92 14.26 -12.51
N LEU A 116 12.58 13.23 -11.97
CA LEU A 116 13.08 12.08 -12.72
C LEU A 116 11.94 11.25 -13.31
N ALA A 117 10.94 10.90 -12.50
CA ALA A 117 9.79 10.13 -12.97
C ALA A 117 9.02 10.87 -14.08
N ASN A 118 8.86 12.19 -13.98
CA ASN A 118 8.26 13.02 -15.02
C ASN A 118 9.09 12.99 -16.31
N ALA A 119 10.41 13.11 -16.22
CA ALA A 119 11.30 13.09 -17.39
C ALA A 119 11.22 11.76 -18.14
N TRP A 120 11.15 10.64 -17.42
CA TRP A 120 10.96 9.31 -18.00
C TRP A 120 9.52 9.03 -18.48
N GLY A 121 8.55 9.95 -18.25
CA GLY A 121 7.16 9.80 -18.65
C GLY A 121 6.30 8.94 -17.74
N PHE A 122 6.81 8.54 -16.55
CA PHE A 122 6.09 7.76 -15.55
C PHE A 122 5.47 8.59 -14.42
N GLY A 123 5.72 9.90 -14.41
CA GLY A 123 5.21 10.81 -13.40
C GLY A 123 3.84 11.40 -13.75
N PHE A 124 3.47 12.49 -13.08
CA PHE A 124 2.22 13.22 -13.28
C PHE A 124 2.32 14.37 -14.30
N LYS A 125 3.51 14.56 -14.91
CA LYS A 125 3.73 15.45 -16.05
C LYS A 125 4.22 14.65 -17.23
N LYS A 126 3.83 15.07 -18.46
CA LYS A 126 4.35 14.47 -19.69
C LYS A 126 5.83 14.77 -19.82
N GLY A 127 6.66 13.73 -19.99
CA GLY A 127 8.09 13.83 -20.24
C GLY A 127 8.45 13.38 -21.64
N ALA A 128 9.60 13.85 -22.14
CA ALA A 128 10.31 13.25 -23.26
C ALA A 128 11.46 12.40 -22.67
N PHE A 129 11.85 11.35 -23.39
CA PHE A 129 12.94 10.48 -22.98
C PHE A 129 14.22 11.27 -22.65
N PRO A 130 14.70 11.31 -21.39
CA PRO A 130 15.79 12.19 -21.01
C PRO A 130 17.15 11.66 -21.56
N ASP A 131 18.05 12.56 -21.92
CA ASP A 131 19.45 12.26 -22.12
C ASP A 131 20.25 12.30 -20.79
N SER A 132 21.51 11.92 -20.81
CA SER A 132 22.35 11.88 -19.62
C SER A 132 22.55 13.26 -18.99
N LEU A 133 22.66 14.31 -19.77
CA LEU A 133 22.84 15.69 -19.26
C LEU A 133 21.59 16.15 -18.52
N MET A 134 20.42 15.81 -19.04
CA MET A 134 19.16 16.08 -18.35
C MET A 134 19.04 15.30 -17.04
N ILE A 135 19.42 14.02 -17.03
CA ILE A 135 19.44 13.19 -15.81
C ILE A 135 20.36 13.79 -14.77
N ASP A 136 21.61 14.14 -15.15
CA ASP A 136 22.57 14.78 -14.25
C ASP A 136 22.02 16.08 -13.65
N SER A 137 21.35 16.91 -14.46
CA SER A 137 20.70 18.13 -13.99
C SER A 137 19.56 17.84 -12.99
N LEU A 138 18.74 16.80 -13.24
CA LEU A 138 17.65 16.41 -12.36
C LEU A 138 18.13 15.80 -11.05
N LEU A 139 19.25 15.08 -11.04
CA LEU A 139 19.88 14.56 -9.83
C LEU A 139 20.33 15.68 -8.89
N GLN A 140 20.69 16.87 -9.41
CA GLN A 140 21.04 18.02 -8.56
C GLN A 140 19.86 18.49 -7.70
N ILE A 141 18.62 18.25 -8.11
CA ILE A 141 17.41 18.66 -7.41
C ILE A 141 16.62 17.50 -6.80
N THR A 142 17.11 16.27 -6.95
CA THR A 142 16.56 15.04 -6.35
C THR A 142 17.40 14.63 -5.15
N GLY A 143 16.80 14.15 -4.09
CA GLY A 143 17.44 13.71 -2.85
C GLY A 143 16.64 14.15 -1.62
N TYR A 144 16.25 13.19 -0.80
CA TYR A 144 15.41 13.44 0.40
C TYR A 144 16.09 14.42 1.39
N GLU A 145 17.41 14.51 1.42
CA GLU A 145 18.16 15.45 2.26
C GLU A 145 17.99 16.93 1.83
N LYS A 146 17.49 17.15 0.60
CA LYS A 146 17.29 18.50 0.03
C LYS A 146 15.96 19.14 0.41
N VAL A 147 15.13 18.40 1.17
CA VAL A 147 13.84 18.87 1.65
C VAL A 147 13.71 18.63 3.16
N LYS A 148 13.04 19.53 3.84
CA LYS A 148 12.68 19.36 5.25
C LYS A 148 11.33 19.98 5.55
N MET A 149 10.73 19.58 6.64
CA MET A 149 9.53 20.24 7.18
C MET A 149 9.88 21.04 8.42
N ASP A 150 9.40 22.27 8.46
CA ASP A 150 9.53 23.16 9.62
C ASP A 150 8.18 23.84 9.86
N ASN A 151 7.64 23.69 11.08
CA ASN A 151 6.34 24.25 11.49
C ASN A 151 5.21 23.96 10.47
N GLY A 152 5.18 22.74 9.92
CA GLY A 152 4.19 22.29 8.94
C GLY A 152 4.39 22.86 7.53
N LYS A 153 5.46 23.57 7.25
CA LYS A 153 5.84 24.06 5.92
C LYS A 153 6.99 23.25 5.34
N VAL A 154 6.90 22.92 4.05
CA VAL A 154 8.00 22.26 3.34
C VAL A 154 9.02 23.29 2.89
N ILE A 155 10.27 23.08 3.27
CA ILE A 155 11.43 23.88 2.85
C ILE A 155 12.23 23.05 1.88
N LYS A 156 12.45 23.57 0.68
CA LYS A 156 13.25 22.96 -0.38
C LYS A 156 14.55 23.75 -0.56
N GLN A 157 15.67 23.04 -0.77
CA GLN A 157 16.95 23.70 -1.09
C GLN A 157 16.93 24.31 -2.49
N ASP A 158 16.19 23.68 -3.42
CA ASP A 158 15.96 24.18 -4.78
C ASP A 158 14.45 24.20 -5.07
N PRO A 159 13.88 25.33 -5.55
CA PRO A 159 12.45 25.42 -5.84
C PRO A 159 11.98 24.50 -6.95
N ARG A 160 12.87 23.98 -7.81
CA ARG A 160 12.56 23.01 -8.84
C ARG A 160 12.34 21.60 -8.30
N THR A 161 12.77 21.29 -7.06
CA THR A 161 12.48 20.02 -6.41
C THR A 161 10.98 19.80 -6.32
N MET A 162 10.51 18.63 -6.78
CA MET A 162 9.11 18.25 -6.72
C MET A 162 8.95 16.96 -5.92
N LEU A 163 7.85 16.88 -5.15
CA LEU A 163 7.51 15.72 -4.33
C LEU A 163 6.48 14.84 -5.04
N SER A 164 6.61 13.54 -4.87
CA SER A 164 5.59 12.54 -5.23
C SER A 164 5.40 11.56 -4.09
N CYS A 165 4.17 11.42 -3.63
CA CYS A 165 3.79 10.39 -2.65
C CYS A 165 3.22 9.12 -3.33
N SER A 166 3.33 8.97 -4.66
CA SER A 166 2.68 7.88 -5.41
C SER A 166 3.09 6.47 -4.95
N ALA A 167 4.30 6.33 -4.39
CA ALA A 167 4.84 5.06 -3.91
C ALA A 167 4.56 4.79 -2.41
N VAL A 168 3.69 5.57 -1.78
CA VAL A 168 3.35 5.45 -0.34
C VAL A 168 1.91 5.85 -0.05
N ALA A 169 1.30 6.65 -0.94
CA ALA A 169 -0.01 7.23 -0.68
C ALA A 169 -1.15 6.20 -0.75
N LYS A 170 -1.05 5.18 -1.61
CA LYS A 170 -2.09 4.14 -1.67
C LYS A 170 -2.13 3.34 -0.37
N GLY A 171 -0.99 2.83 0.10
CA GLY A 171 -0.88 2.15 1.38
C GLY A 171 -1.36 3.04 2.54
N TYR A 172 -0.99 4.31 2.54
CA TYR A 172 -1.47 5.23 3.56
C TYR A 172 -2.99 5.46 3.50
N SER A 173 -3.59 5.53 2.31
CA SER A 173 -5.05 5.65 2.17
C SER A 173 -5.80 4.46 2.77
N VAL A 174 -5.24 3.26 2.63
CA VAL A 174 -5.77 2.03 3.24
C VAL A 174 -5.73 2.12 4.77
N ASP A 175 -4.61 2.59 5.34
CA ASP A 175 -4.48 2.81 6.79
C ASP A 175 -5.48 3.87 7.31
N VAL A 176 -5.73 4.93 6.53
CA VAL A 176 -6.71 5.98 6.89
C VAL A 176 -8.11 5.40 6.99
N ILE A 177 -8.51 4.55 6.05
CA ILE A 177 -9.82 3.89 6.12
C ILE A 177 -9.86 2.84 7.23
N ALA A 178 -8.78 2.08 7.45
CA ALA A 178 -8.69 1.17 8.59
C ALA A 178 -8.89 1.91 9.93
N GLN A 179 -8.26 3.08 10.08
CA GLN A 179 -8.45 3.94 11.26
C GLN A 179 -9.88 4.50 11.37
N LEU A 180 -10.56 4.80 10.25
CA LEU A 180 -11.96 5.19 10.26
C LEU A 180 -12.83 4.05 10.82
N LEU A 181 -12.63 2.82 10.36
CA LEU A 181 -13.34 1.64 10.85
C LEU A 181 -13.03 1.37 12.34
N ASP A 182 -11.79 1.55 12.76
CA ASP A 182 -11.38 1.42 14.16
C ASP A 182 -12.07 2.45 15.09
N ARG A 183 -12.16 3.72 14.64
CA ARG A 183 -12.88 4.76 15.39
C ARG A 183 -14.36 4.44 15.56
N LYS A 184 -14.94 3.66 14.63
CA LYS A 184 -16.33 3.15 14.73
C LYS A 184 -16.45 1.87 15.57
N GLY A 185 -15.37 1.38 16.17
CA GLY A 185 -15.34 0.18 17.00
C GLY A 185 -15.40 -1.13 16.23
N ILE A 186 -15.25 -1.12 14.90
CA ILE A 186 -15.26 -2.32 14.05
C ILE A 186 -13.96 -3.10 14.28
N LYS A 187 -14.09 -4.40 14.51
CA LYS A 187 -12.96 -5.29 14.86
C LYS A 187 -12.58 -6.25 13.75
N ASN A 188 -13.46 -6.43 12.76
CA ASN A 188 -13.25 -7.39 11.69
C ASN A 188 -13.46 -6.69 10.34
N TYR A 189 -12.37 -6.51 9.57
CA TYR A 189 -12.43 -5.85 8.28
C TYR A 189 -11.24 -6.20 7.38
N MET A 190 -11.44 -6.01 6.09
CA MET A 190 -10.42 -5.93 5.05
C MET A 190 -10.65 -4.64 4.26
N VAL A 191 -9.64 -3.81 4.17
CA VAL A 191 -9.58 -2.63 3.29
C VAL A 191 -8.59 -2.95 2.17
N ASP A 192 -9.06 -2.91 0.93
CA ASP A 192 -8.26 -3.12 -0.28
C ASP A 192 -8.47 -1.92 -1.22
N ILE A 193 -7.39 -1.23 -1.57
CA ILE A 193 -7.39 -0.12 -2.52
C ILE A 193 -6.27 -0.35 -3.53
N GLY A 194 -6.62 -0.89 -4.70
CA GLY A 194 -5.68 -1.12 -5.79
C GLY A 194 -4.64 -2.23 -5.54
N GLY A 195 -4.90 -3.11 -4.57
CA GLY A 195 -4.01 -4.20 -4.18
C GLY A 195 -3.19 -3.93 -2.92
N GLU A 196 -3.18 -2.71 -2.41
CA GLU A 196 -2.71 -2.38 -1.07
C GLU A 196 -3.80 -2.74 -0.06
N VAL A 197 -3.45 -3.49 0.99
CA VAL A 197 -4.42 -4.13 1.87
C VAL A 197 -4.07 -3.94 3.34
N VAL A 198 -5.08 -3.63 4.16
CA VAL A 198 -5.04 -3.81 5.61
C VAL A 198 -6.15 -4.76 6.02
N VAL A 199 -5.80 -5.71 6.87
CA VAL A 199 -6.77 -6.64 7.45
C VAL A 199 -6.74 -6.59 8.96
N LYS A 200 -7.90 -6.82 9.57
CA LYS A 200 -8.05 -6.94 11.02
C LYS A 200 -9.04 -8.02 11.39
N GLY A 201 -8.73 -8.75 12.47
CA GLY A 201 -9.60 -9.77 13.04
C GLY A 201 -9.89 -10.92 12.07
N LYS A 202 -11.15 -11.28 11.89
CA LYS A 202 -11.58 -12.47 11.14
C LYS A 202 -12.36 -12.12 9.86
N ASN A 203 -12.25 -12.98 8.87
CA ASN A 203 -13.06 -12.90 7.65
C ASN A 203 -14.51 -13.38 7.90
N PRO A 204 -15.44 -13.23 6.93
CA PRO A 204 -16.82 -13.70 7.06
C PRO A 204 -16.97 -15.20 7.39
N SER A 205 -16.00 -16.02 7.01
CA SER A 205 -15.94 -17.45 7.34
C SER A 205 -15.31 -17.75 8.70
N LYS A 206 -15.02 -16.71 9.52
CA LYS A 206 -14.40 -16.80 10.85
C LYS A 206 -12.94 -17.27 10.88
N GLY A 207 -12.28 -17.34 9.71
CA GLY A 207 -10.84 -17.61 9.54
C GLY A 207 -10.01 -16.35 9.42
N LEU A 208 -8.72 -16.52 9.09
CA LEU A 208 -7.84 -15.41 8.69
C LEU A 208 -8.25 -14.85 7.33
N TRP A 209 -7.83 -13.63 7.02
CA TRP A 209 -8.05 -13.03 5.71
C TRP A 209 -7.08 -13.63 4.70
N ARG A 210 -7.60 -13.95 3.51
CA ARG A 210 -6.84 -14.59 2.43
C ARG A 210 -6.55 -13.60 1.34
N ILE A 211 -5.27 -13.33 1.09
CA ILE A 211 -4.79 -12.38 0.10
C ILE A 211 -3.98 -13.13 -0.95
N GLY A 212 -4.35 -12.99 -2.23
CA GLY A 212 -3.62 -13.59 -3.35
C GLY A 212 -2.45 -12.73 -3.79
N ILE A 213 -1.29 -13.34 -4.03
CA ILE A 213 -0.16 -12.74 -4.75
C ILE A 213 -0.27 -13.21 -6.20
N ASN A 214 -0.38 -12.27 -7.14
CA ASN A 214 -0.48 -12.58 -8.57
C ASN A 214 0.88 -12.95 -9.17
N LYS A 215 0.86 -13.80 -10.21
CA LYS A 215 2.03 -14.02 -11.05
C LYS A 215 2.37 -12.75 -11.83
N PRO A 216 3.66 -12.37 -11.94
CA PRO A 216 4.09 -11.16 -12.63
C PRO A 216 4.14 -11.37 -14.16
N ILE A 217 3.02 -11.74 -14.76
CA ILE A 217 2.90 -11.90 -16.21
C ILE A 217 2.73 -10.51 -16.82
N ASP A 218 3.46 -10.22 -17.90
CA ASP A 218 3.35 -8.97 -18.65
C ASP A 218 1.91 -8.82 -19.20
N ASP A 219 1.11 -8.06 -18.49
CA ASP A 219 -0.30 -7.82 -18.79
C ASP A 219 -0.66 -6.37 -18.44
N SER A 220 -0.49 -5.49 -19.42
CA SER A 220 -0.80 -4.07 -19.29
C SER A 220 -2.30 -3.78 -19.07
N LEU A 221 -3.18 -4.75 -19.38
CA LEU A 221 -4.63 -4.63 -19.18
C LEU A 221 -5.09 -5.21 -17.86
N ALA A 222 -4.19 -5.82 -17.08
CA ALA A 222 -4.48 -6.47 -15.78
C ALA A 222 -5.64 -7.49 -15.85
N VAL A 223 -5.77 -8.21 -16.97
CA VAL A 223 -6.83 -9.21 -17.20
C VAL A 223 -6.48 -10.55 -16.58
N ASN A 224 -5.17 -10.90 -16.58
CA ASN A 224 -4.71 -12.14 -15.99
C ASN A 224 -4.59 -12.03 -14.46
N GLN A 225 -5.26 -12.90 -13.74
CA GLN A 225 -5.28 -12.97 -12.29
C GLN A 225 -4.74 -14.30 -11.75
N ASP A 226 -3.87 -14.98 -12.52
CA ASP A 226 -3.22 -16.21 -12.05
C ASP A 226 -2.46 -15.94 -10.75
N LEU A 227 -2.80 -16.72 -9.73
CA LEU A 227 -2.17 -16.60 -8.43
C LEU A 227 -0.83 -17.36 -8.39
N GLN A 228 0.19 -16.71 -7.82
CA GLN A 228 1.44 -17.35 -7.44
C GLN A 228 1.29 -18.10 -6.12
N THR A 229 0.67 -17.44 -5.14
CA THR A 229 0.42 -18.01 -3.82
C THR A 229 -0.71 -17.26 -3.11
N ILE A 230 -1.17 -17.81 -1.99
CA ILE A 230 -2.16 -17.18 -1.11
C ILE A 230 -1.54 -17.00 0.27
N LEU A 231 -1.71 -15.81 0.84
CA LEU A 231 -1.31 -15.51 2.22
C LEU A 231 -2.54 -15.47 3.12
N GLU A 232 -2.42 -16.03 4.31
CA GLU A 232 -3.42 -15.90 5.39
C GLU A 232 -2.87 -14.99 6.48
N ILE A 233 -3.45 -13.80 6.64
CA ILE A 233 -2.98 -12.75 7.54
C ILE A 233 -4.12 -12.13 8.34
N THR A 234 -3.78 -11.50 9.46
CA THR A 234 -4.63 -10.60 10.25
C THR A 234 -3.79 -9.56 10.97
N ASP A 235 -4.41 -8.41 11.27
CA ASP A 235 -3.82 -7.29 12.02
C ASP A 235 -2.53 -6.74 11.42
N LEU A 236 -2.41 -6.77 10.09
CA LEU A 236 -1.24 -6.37 9.31
C LEU A 236 -1.64 -5.60 8.05
N GLY A 237 -0.67 -4.85 7.54
CA GLY A 237 -0.69 -4.22 6.22
C GLY A 237 0.13 -5.02 5.19
N LEU A 238 -0.32 -5.03 3.95
CA LEU A 238 0.34 -5.67 2.82
C LEU A 238 0.29 -4.75 1.60
N ALA A 239 1.40 -4.66 0.88
CA ALA A 239 1.46 -4.00 -0.41
C ALA A 239 2.35 -4.77 -1.38
N THR A 240 2.08 -4.61 -2.68
CA THR A 240 2.86 -5.25 -3.75
C THR A 240 3.24 -4.23 -4.81
N SER A 241 4.54 -4.06 -5.05
CA SER A 241 5.10 -3.34 -6.18
C SER A 241 5.60 -4.29 -7.25
N GLY A 242 5.48 -3.92 -8.54
CA GLY A 242 5.95 -4.78 -9.62
C GLY A 242 6.11 -4.05 -10.96
N ASN A 243 7.08 -4.48 -11.76
CA ASN A 243 7.49 -3.87 -13.02
C ASN A 243 6.83 -4.49 -14.27
N TYR A 244 5.77 -5.30 -14.08
CA TYR A 244 5.13 -6.06 -15.15
C TYR A 244 3.84 -5.42 -15.69
N ARG A 245 3.33 -4.34 -15.07
CA ARG A 245 2.11 -3.64 -15.49
C ARG A 245 2.35 -2.28 -16.12
N ASN A 246 3.38 -1.55 -15.69
CA ASN A 246 3.66 -0.19 -16.13
C ASN A 246 5.09 -0.10 -16.68
N TYR A 247 5.22 -0.25 -17.98
CA TYR A 247 6.49 -0.24 -18.70
C TYR A 247 6.27 0.19 -20.16
N TYR A 248 7.34 0.53 -20.85
CA TYR A 248 7.33 0.69 -22.31
C TYR A 248 8.60 0.12 -22.93
N TYR A 249 8.54 -0.16 -24.22
CA TYR A 249 9.69 -0.57 -25.00
C TYR A 249 10.20 0.59 -25.86
N LYS A 250 11.53 0.79 -25.87
CA LYS A 250 12.20 1.72 -26.79
C LYS A 250 13.49 1.07 -27.24
N ASP A 251 13.72 1.06 -28.55
CA ASP A 251 14.90 0.47 -29.19
C ASP A 251 15.18 -0.97 -28.74
N GLY A 252 14.11 -1.78 -28.57
CA GLY A 252 14.16 -3.16 -28.13
C GLY A 252 14.42 -3.36 -26.62
N LYS A 253 14.62 -2.28 -25.85
CA LYS A 253 14.87 -2.33 -24.41
C LYS A 253 13.59 -2.00 -23.63
N LYS A 254 13.28 -2.81 -22.59
CA LYS A 254 12.17 -2.59 -21.66
C LYS A 254 12.60 -1.55 -20.61
N TYR A 255 11.74 -0.56 -20.38
CA TYR A 255 11.88 0.45 -19.34
C TYR A 255 10.72 0.35 -18.39
N ALA A 256 10.98 -0.03 -17.17
CA ALA A 256 9.98 -0.11 -16.10
C ALA A 256 9.78 1.27 -15.45
N HIS A 257 8.61 1.46 -14.84
CA HIS A 257 8.27 2.73 -14.19
C HIS A 257 9.03 2.99 -12.88
N THR A 258 9.68 1.98 -12.32
CA THR A 258 10.49 2.13 -11.12
C THR A 258 11.83 2.78 -11.46
N ILE A 259 12.00 4.02 -10.99
CA ILE A 259 13.22 4.81 -11.17
C ILE A 259 14.05 4.72 -9.89
N ASP A 260 15.34 4.46 -10.01
CA ASP A 260 16.27 4.59 -8.88
C ASP A 260 16.61 6.07 -8.67
N PRO A 261 16.20 6.68 -7.54
CA PRO A 261 16.45 8.09 -7.27
C PRO A 261 17.95 8.41 -7.14
N ARG A 262 18.78 7.42 -6.83
CA ARG A 262 20.24 7.54 -6.63
C ARG A 262 20.99 7.68 -7.96
N THR A 263 20.48 7.03 -8.99
CA THR A 263 21.12 7.01 -10.33
C THR A 263 20.35 7.83 -11.36
N GLY A 264 19.06 8.06 -11.16
CA GLY A 264 18.17 8.73 -12.09
C GLY A 264 17.65 7.86 -13.23
N TYR A 265 17.96 6.57 -13.24
CA TYR A 265 17.57 5.64 -14.31
C TYR A 265 16.53 4.61 -13.84
N PRO A 266 15.70 4.09 -14.77
CA PRO A 266 14.87 2.93 -14.52
C PRO A 266 15.72 1.73 -14.13
N VAL A 267 15.26 0.99 -13.11
CA VAL A 267 15.94 -0.23 -12.62
C VAL A 267 16.03 -1.31 -13.70
N GLN A 268 17.11 -2.07 -13.71
CA GLN A 268 17.44 -3.07 -14.74
C GLN A 268 17.75 -4.46 -14.16
N HIS A 269 17.38 -4.72 -12.90
CA HIS A 269 17.56 -6.05 -12.28
C HIS A 269 16.38 -6.98 -12.54
N ASN A 270 16.50 -8.23 -12.08
CA ASN A 270 15.58 -9.31 -12.39
C ASN A 270 14.35 -9.41 -11.47
N ILE A 271 14.20 -8.56 -10.44
CA ILE A 271 12.97 -8.56 -9.62
C ILE A 271 11.79 -8.10 -10.48
N LEU A 272 10.74 -8.91 -10.48
CA LEU A 272 9.49 -8.66 -11.18
C LEU A 272 8.41 -8.13 -10.24
N SER A 273 8.41 -8.61 -8.99
CA SER A 273 7.43 -8.23 -7.97
C SER A 273 8.01 -8.35 -6.56
N SER A 274 7.68 -7.38 -5.72
CA SER A 274 7.99 -7.34 -4.29
C SER A 274 6.71 -7.15 -3.50
N THR A 275 6.33 -8.14 -2.70
CA THR A 275 5.22 -8.07 -1.74
C THR A 275 5.79 -7.93 -0.34
N VAL A 276 5.33 -6.93 0.39
CA VAL A 276 5.79 -6.63 1.76
C VAL A 276 4.62 -6.70 2.73
N ILE A 277 4.85 -7.33 3.87
CA ILE A 277 3.97 -7.31 5.04
C ILE A 277 4.65 -6.48 6.14
N ALA A 278 3.90 -5.53 6.69
CA ALA A 278 4.34 -4.67 7.78
C ALA A 278 3.18 -4.40 8.75
N LYS A 279 3.47 -3.68 9.85
CA LYS A 279 2.47 -3.29 10.84
C LYS A 279 1.39 -2.37 10.25
N ASP A 280 1.76 -1.52 9.29
CA ASP A 280 0.86 -0.63 8.55
C ASP A 280 1.15 -0.70 7.05
N CYS A 281 0.14 -0.39 6.25
CA CYS A 281 0.20 -0.53 4.80
C CYS A 281 1.02 0.60 4.16
N MET A 282 1.09 1.78 4.77
CA MET A 282 1.94 2.88 4.31
C MET A 282 3.42 2.45 4.28
N THR A 283 3.88 1.79 5.34
CA THR A 283 5.23 1.23 5.43
C THR A 283 5.44 0.11 4.40
N ALA A 284 4.47 -0.81 4.27
CA ALA A 284 4.54 -1.90 3.30
C ALA A 284 4.65 -1.40 1.86
N ASP A 285 3.86 -0.39 1.46
CA ASP A 285 3.83 0.21 0.12
C ASP A 285 5.16 0.88 -0.22
N ALA A 286 5.67 1.71 0.69
CA ALA A 286 6.95 2.39 0.51
C ALA A 286 8.14 1.40 0.41
N LEU A 287 8.17 0.38 1.27
CA LEU A 287 9.23 -0.64 1.26
C LEU A 287 9.11 -1.57 0.05
N ALA A 288 7.90 -1.93 -0.38
CA ALA A 288 7.72 -2.70 -1.60
C ALA A 288 8.35 -1.98 -2.82
N THR A 289 8.16 -0.66 -2.92
CA THR A 289 8.81 0.17 -3.94
C THR A 289 10.33 0.26 -3.73
N ALA A 290 10.79 0.48 -2.50
CA ALA A 290 12.21 0.51 -2.18
C ALA A 290 12.92 -0.79 -2.60
N PHE A 291 12.33 -1.93 -2.33
CA PHE A 291 12.90 -3.23 -2.66
C PHE A 291 12.96 -3.47 -4.19
N MET A 292 11.98 -2.92 -4.93
CA MET A 292 12.06 -2.90 -6.40
C MET A 292 13.21 -2.02 -6.91
N VAL A 293 13.70 -1.06 -6.14
CA VAL A 293 14.88 -0.24 -6.48
C VAL A 293 16.17 -0.94 -6.05
N MET A 294 16.20 -1.49 -4.85
CA MET A 294 17.39 -2.13 -4.26
C MET A 294 17.85 -3.38 -5.02
N GLY A 295 16.91 -4.15 -5.56
CA GLY A 295 17.22 -5.51 -6.02
C GLY A 295 17.20 -6.52 -4.87
N LEU A 296 17.29 -7.82 -5.21
CA LEU A 296 17.04 -8.91 -4.26
C LEU A 296 18.05 -8.93 -3.09
N GLU A 297 19.34 -8.74 -3.38
CA GLU A 297 20.40 -8.85 -2.38
C GLU A 297 20.31 -7.74 -1.30
N GLU A 298 20.16 -6.47 -1.71
CA GLU A 298 19.99 -5.36 -0.76
C GLU A 298 18.68 -5.50 0.03
N ALA A 299 17.57 -5.90 -0.63
CA ALA A 299 16.28 -6.09 0.01
C ALA A 299 16.31 -7.23 1.04
N GLU A 300 16.98 -8.34 0.73
CA GLU A 300 17.21 -9.44 1.67
C GLU A 300 18.01 -8.98 2.88
N ALA A 301 19.10 -8.23 2.66
CA ALA A 301 19.91 -7.69 3.74
C ALA A 301 19.10 -6.73 4.64
N PHE A 302 18.24 -5.89 4.05
CA PHE A 302 17.33 -5.02 4.81
C PHE A 302 16.39 -5.83 5.70
N CYS A 303 15.70 -6.83 5.15
CA CYS A 303 14.76 -7.67 5.90
C CYS A 303 15.44 -8.52 7.00
N LYS A 304 16.71 -8.88 6.81
CA LYS A 304 17.50 -9.54 7.88
C LYS A 304 17.83 -8.61 9.03
N ALA A 305 18.02 -7.32 8.74
CA ALA A 305 18.29 -6.30 9.76
C ALA A 305 17.03 -5.84 10.51
N ASP A 306 15.88 -5.83 9.83
CA ASP A 306 14.58 -5.48 10.41
C ASP A 306 13.60 -6.67 10.32
N THR A 307 13.53 -7.46 11.37
CA THR A 307 12.66 -8.64 11.48
C THR A 307 11.18 -8.33 11.68
N THR A 308 10.78 -7.05 11.72
CA THR A 308 9.37 -6.63 11.76
C THR A 308 8.76 -6.57 10.36
N ILE A 309 9.58 -6.70 9.33
CA ILE A 309 9.21 -6.68 7.92
C ILE A 309 9.36 -8.06 7.31
N ASP A 310 8.29 -8.56 6.72
CA ASP A 310 8.30 -9.80 5.96
C ASP A 310 8.10 -9.50 4.47
N ALA A 311 8.88 -10.14 3.60
CA ALA A 311 8.84 -9.90 2.17
C ALA A 311 8.79 -11.20 1.34
N TYR A 312 8.07 -11.13 0.21
CA TYR A 312 7.98 -12.17 -0.80
C TYR A 312 8.33 -11.58 -2.17
N PHE A 313 9.35 -12.11 -2.81
CA PHE A 313 9.85 -11.65 -4.09
C PHE A 313 9.57 -12.67 -5.18
N ILE A 314 9.19 -12.18 -6.36
CA ILE A 314 9.17 -12.98 -7.59
C ILE A 314 10.19 -12.34 -8.53
N TYR A 315 11.09 -13.15 -9.07
CA TYR A 315 12.15 -12.69 -9.95
C TYR A 315 12.36 -13.66 -11.12
N SER A 316 12.96 -13.15 -12.22
CA SER A 316 13.33 -13.97 -13.35
C SER A 316 14.65 -14.66 -13.09
N GLY A 317 14.68 -15.97 -13.23
CA GLY A 317 15.92 -16.76 -13.26
C GLY A 317 16.69 -16.55 -14.56
N GLU A 318 17.93 -17.08 -14.63
CA GLU A 318 18.76 -17.07 -15.84
C GLU A 318 18.12 -17.85 -17.01
N ASP A 319 17.29 -18.83 -16.68
CA ASP A 319 16.50 -19.66 -17.58
C ASP A 319 15.20 -18.97 -18.08
N GLY A 320 14.90 -17.75 -17.58
CA GLY A 320 13.68 -17.00 -17.87
C GLY A 320 12.45 -17.46 -17.08
N GLU A 321 12.57 -18.51 -16.25
CA GLU A 321 11.49 -18.99 -15.40
C GLU A 321 11.29 -18.10 -14.16
N PHE A 322 10.07 -18.06 -13.62
CA PHE A 322 9.78 -17.35 -12.40
C PHE A 322 10.31 -18.12 -11.19
N LYS A 323 11.17 -17.44 -10.42
CA LYS A 323 11.70 -17.92 -9.14
C LYS A 323 11.16 -17.07 -8.01
N THR A 324 11.11 -17.64 -6.82
CA THR A 324 10.62 -16.94 -5.63
C THR A 324 11.65 -16.98 -4.53
N TYR A 325 11.74 -15.88 -3.80
CA TYR A 325 12.43 -15.80 -2.52
C TYR A 325 11.52 -15.13 -1.50
N TYR A 326 11.56 -15.56 -0.28
CA TYR A 326 10.78 -14.96 0.82
C TYR A 326 11.54 -15.06 2.15
N THR A 327 11.28 -14.09 3.03
CA THR A 327 11.86 -14.06 4.37
C THR A 327 11.37 -15.24 5.21
N GLU A 328 12.14 -15.61 6.23
CA GLU A 328 11.75 -16.71 7.13
C GLU A 328 10.40 -16.43 7.81
N GLY A 329 10.16 -15.18 8.23
CA GLY A 329 8.91 -14.76 8.84
C GLY A 329 7.70 -14.81 7.91
N MET A 330 7.91 -14.74 6.58
CA MET A 330 6.84 -14.86 5.59
C MET A 330 6.23 -16.27 5.54
N LYS A 331 6.99 -17.30 5.87
CA LYS A 331 6.53 -18.71 5.80
C LYS A 331 5.24 -18.98 6.57
N LYS A 332 5.08 -18.33 7.73
CA LYS A 332 3.88 -18.51 8.59
C LYS A 332 2.57 -18.04 7.95
N TYR A 333 2.66 -17.21 6.90
CA TYR A 333 1.50 -16.65 6.21
C TYR A 333 1.13 -17.43 4.94
N ILE A 334 2.09 -18.16 4.33
CA ILE A 334 1.88 -18.89 3.07
C ILE A 334 1.00 -20.11 3.35
N THR A 335 -0.13 -20.21 2.62
CA THR A 335 -0.97 -21.42 2.63
C THR A 335 -0.49 -22.39 1.55
N THR A 336 -0.27 -23.62 1.97
CA THR A 336 0.02 -24.76 1.06
C THR A 336 -1.24 -25.22 0.34
#